data_bb226e339d669951ab3de3f62f9b177c
#
_entry.id   bb226e339d669951ab3de3f62f9b177c
#
_cell.length_a   1.000
_cell.length_b   1.000
_cell.length_c   1.000
_cell.angle_alpha   90.00
_cell.angle_beta   90.00
_cell.angle_gamma   90.00
#
_symmetry.space_group_name_H-M   'P 1'
#
loop_
_entity.id
_entity.type
_entity.pdbx_description
1 polymer ?
#
loop_
_entity_poly.entity_id
_entity_poly.type
_entity_poly.pdbx_seq_one_letter_code
_entity_poly.pdbx_strand_id
1 'polypeptide(L)'
;MSDHGYPNWDKVRSSSFVSGKNFPRLAEDTPTFFGTPHAISSTDLRGADVVIIGAPYAAGWGTQYSGVDKSDWLAAPKRVRQQSVRYRSGYIQDFDLDVFENMRVVDYGDAAIPERANREGTVDLILEAQAAVEAKVNDVLDAGGVPIVIGQNSPCGSYAIAKPLSERTSGAVGMVSLDTHWDAQKIDRATMDPRIAGAGNWKDSVYRDLKNFHPRNLVEIGERGMLEYPEIVRPYIAAGAQFISSWRMRTELGIEGTVKLLPKAFEGTEAVYAHFDLDVMGGAGPAPGDILGELAEPIGLSDYEVIRLAHETGKLGCSALSFICIPPGSAVMYRVVVYTIMYFIAGLSMLKRQASS
;
A
#
# COMPACT_ATOMS: atom_id res chain seq x y z
N MET A 1 -20.42 3.66 -34.81
CA MET A 1 -19.81 2.40 -34.36
C MET A 1 -18.83 1.98 -35.43
N SER A 2 -17.59 1.67 -35.09
CA SER A 2 -16.66 1.07 -36.03
C SER A 2 -17.19 -0.30 -36.44
N ASP A 3 -16.93 -0.73 -37.67
CA ASP A 3 -17.41 -2.02 -38.22
C ASP A 3 -17.01 -3.27 -37.42
N HIS A 4 -16.28 -3.11 -36.35
CA HIS A 4 -15.76 -4.18 -35.46
C HIS A 4 -16.37 -4.20 -34.09
N GLY A 5 -17.43 -3.44 -33.82
CA GLY A 5 -18.09 -3.43 -32.50
C GLY A 5 -17.32 -2.72 -31.37
N TYR A 6 -16.17 -2.14 -31.66
CA TYR A 6 -15.41 -1.38 -30.69
C TYR A 6 -15.81 0.10 -30.75
N PRO A 7 -16.40 0.68 -29.71
CA PRO A 7 -17.00 2.02 -29.77
C PRO A 7 -15.99 3.15 -29.93
N ASN A 8 -14.70 2.92 -29.75
CA ASN A 8 -13.69 3.95 -29.85
C ASN A 8 -12.28 3.38 -30.13
N TRP A 9 -12.07 2.93 -31.36
CA TRP A 9 -10.81 2.30 -31.78
C TRP A 9 -9.59 3.23 -31.65
N ASP A 10 -9.77 4.51 -31.88
CA ASP A 10 -8.67 5.50 -31.72
C ASP A 10 -8.31 5.71 -30.26
N LYS A 11 -9.30 5.72 -29.37
CA LYS A 11 -9.07 5.73 -27.91
C LYS A 11 -8.32 4.48 -27.45
N VAL A 12 -8.64 3.32 -28.02
CA VAL A 12 -7.96 2.05 -27.74
C VAL A 12 -6.49 2.10 -28.18
N ARG A 13 -6.19 2.70 -29.32
CA ARG A 13 -4.81 2.88 -29.83
C ARG A 13 -4.03 3.94 -29.05
N SER A 14 -4.68 5.07 -28.72
CA SER A 14 -4.01 6.17 -28.01
C SER A 14 -3.67 5.84 -26.56
N SER A 15 -4.35 4.87 -25.95
CA SER A 15 -4.07 4.39 -24.59
C SER A 15 -2.94 3.36 -24.53
N SER A 16 -2.18 3.15 -25.61
CA SER A 16 -1.06 2.23 -25.55
C SER A 16 0.08 2.77 -24.67
N PHE A 17 0.74 1.88 -23.97
CA PHE A 17 1.90 2.16 -23.11
C PHE A 17 2.98 3.01 -23.78
N VAL A 18 3.16 2.86 -25.09
CA VAL A 18 4.19 3.55 -25.87
C VAL A 18 3.78 4.99 -26.23
N SER A 19 2.49 5.30 -26.24
CA SER A 19 2.03 6.62 -26.70
C SER A 19 1.99 7.68 -25.62
N GLY A 20 2.27 7.41 -24.37
CA GLY A 20 2.35 8.27 -23.17
C GLY A 20 2.26 9.80 -23.29
N LYS A 21 2.10 10.31 -24.51
CA LYS A 21 2.12 11.73 -24.84
C LYS A 21 0.89 12.50 -24.35
N ASN A 22 -0.23 11.82 -24.13
CA ASN A 22 -1.52 12.45 -23.83
C ASN A 22 -1.94 12.33 -22.37
N PHE A 23 -1.12 11.71 -21.49
CA PHE A 23 -1.44 11.61 -20.08
C PHE A 23 -0.94 12.82 -19.30
N PRO A 24 -1.67 13.27 -18.27
CA PRO A 24 -1.13 14.17 -17.26
C PRO A 24 0.16 13.58 -16.68
N ARG A 25 1.13 14.44 -16.35
CA ARG A 25 2.47 14.03 -15.92
C ARG A 25 2.89 14.74 -14.67
N LEU A 26 3.64 14.04 -13.83
CA LEU A 26 4.37 14.60 -12.69
C LEU A 26 5.74 15.13 -13.14
N ALA A 27 6.36 14.45 -14.10
CA ALA A 27 7.63 14.80 -14.74
C ALA A 27 7.63 14.28 -16.17
N GLU A 28 8.64 14.62 -16.96
CA GLU A 28 8.72 14.26 -18.40
C GLU A 28 8.46 12.78 -18.67
N ASP A 29 9.05 11.90 -17.85
CA ASP A 29 8.97 10.44 -18.00
C ASP A 29 8.04 9.76 -16.96
N THR A 30 7.31 10.54 -16.17
CA THR A 30 6.46 10.05 -15.09
C THR A 30 5.01 10.49 -15.31
N PRO A 31 4.16 9.64 -15.89
CA PRO A 31 2.73 9.92 -16.00
C PRO A 31 2.09 9.90 -14.60
N THR A 32 0.91 10.48 -14.48
CA THR A 32 0.04 10.22 -13.33
C THR A 32 -0.47 8.77 -13.36
N PHE A 33 -0.87 8.23 -12.23
CA PHE A 33 -1.44 6.89 -12.14
C PHE A 33 -2.68 6.78 -13.04
N PHE A 34 -2.69 5.83 -13.97
CA PHE A 34 -3.76 5.64 -14.99
C PHE A 34 -4.08 6.89 -15.84
N GLY A 35 -3.22 7.89 -15.86
CA GLY A 35 -3.53 9.17 -16.51
C GLY A 35 -4.62 9.97 -15.81
N THR A 36 -4.87 9.74 -14.55
CA THR A 36 -5.81 10.50 -13.71
C THR A 36 -5.36 11.96 -13.55
N PRO A 37 -6.24 12.89 -13.18
CA PRO A 37 -5.85 14.28 -12.95
C PRO A 37 -4.71 14.41 -11.95
N HIS A 38 -3.76 15.29 -12.23
CA HIS A 38 -2.71 15.68 -11.30
C HIS A 38 -3.22 16.76 -10.35
N ALA A 39 -3.24 16.45 -9.06
CA ALA A 39 -3.48 17.44 -8.01
C ALA A 39 -2.15 18.11 -7.64
N ILE A 40 -2.05 19.43 -7.77
CA ILE A 40 -0.85 20.21 -7.47
C ILE A 40 -0.87 20.73 -6.04
N SER A 41 -2.08 20.96 -5.52
CA SER A 41 -2.32 21.50 -4.18
C SER A 41 -3.44 20.75 -3.47
N SER A 42 -3.58 20.94 -2.16
CA SER A 42 -4.66 20.37 -1.37
C SER A 42 -6.06 20.82 -1.84
N THR A 43 -6.17 22.00 -2.45
CA THR A 43 -7.46 22.47 -3.02
C THR A 43 -7.95 21.61 -4.19
N ASP A 44 -7.04 20.96 -4.92
CA ASP A 44 -7.38 20.10 -6.07
C ASP A 44 -7.96 18.75 -5.62
N LEU A 45 -7.79 18.42 -4.33
CA LEU A 45 -8.29 17.18 -3.72
C LEU A 45 -9.79 17.21 -3.42
N ARG A 46 -10.43 18.40 -3.48
CA ARG A 46 -11.84 18.55 -3.15
C ARG A 46 -12.71 17.57 -3.94
N GLY A 47 -13.44 16.70 -3.23
CA GLY A 47 -14.33 15.71 -3.82
C GLY A 47 -13.59 14.52 -4.49
N ALA A 48 -12.28 14.35 -4.27
CA ALA A 48 -11.59 13.14 -4.63
C ALA A 48 -12.01 12.01 -3.68
N ASP A 49 -12.41 10.87 -4.23
CA ASP A 49 -12.69 9.67 -3.44
C ASP A 49 -11.39 8.95 -3.06
N VAL A 50 -10.42 8.94 -3.97
CA VAL A 50 -9.13 8.26 -3.78
C VAL A 50 -8.00 9.15 -4.30
N VAL A 51 -6.90 9.18 -3.57
CA VAL A 51 -5.73 9.99 -3.91
C VAL A 51 -4.46 9.14 -3.86
N ILE A 52 -3.74 9.10 -4.99
CA ILE A 52 -2.45 8.39 -5.10
C ILE A 52 -1.32 9.31 -4.65
N ILE A 53 -0.48 8.80 -3.76
CA ILE A 53 0.72 9.49 -3.25
C ILE A 53 1.92 8.58 -3.43
N GLY A 54 3.04 9.11 -3.91
CA GLY A 54 4.32 8.40 -3.87
C GLY A 54 5.14 8.79 -2.65
N ALA A 55 5.79 7.80 -2.03
CA ALA A 55 6.72 7.99 -0.93
C ALA A 55 8.07 7.31 -1.24
N PRO A 56 8.92 7.92 -2.09
CA PRO A 56 10.20 7.36 -2.52
C PRO A 56 11.25 7.47 -1.39
N TYR A 57 11.12 6.59 -0.39
CA TYR A 57 12.00 6.50 0.75
C TYR A 57 12.52 5.07 0.92
N ALA A 58 13.84 4.92 0.97
CA ALA A 58 14.54 3.64 1.11
C ALA A 58 15.81 3.77 1.98
N ALA A 59 15.87 4.73 2.90
CA ALA A 59 16.96 4.83 3.84
C ALA A 59 16.98 3.60 4.76
N GLY A 60 18.18 3.14 5.11
CA GLY A 60 18.35 1.88 5.84
C GLY A 60 18.53 0.66 4.93
N TRP A 61 18.03 0.68 3.71
CA TRP A 61 18.36 -0.33 2.70
C TRP A 61 19.66 0.04 1.99
N GLY A 62 20.75 -0.47 2.51
CA GLY A 62 22.07 -0.23 1.93
C GLY A 62 22.38 -1.21 0.80
N THR A 63 23.51 -0.98 0.16
CA THR A 63 24.12 -1.91 -0.82
C THR A 63 24.41 -3.30 -0.26
N GLN A 64 24.33 -3.47 1.05
CA GLN A 64 24.43 -4.77 1.73
C GLN A 64 23.25 -5.71 1.38
N TYR A 65 22.13 -5.15 0.98
CA TYR A 65 20.97 -5.92 0.54
C TYR A 65 21.03 -6.11 -0.98
N SER A 66 21.76 -7.04 -1.51
CA SER A 66 21.52 -7.51 -2.85
C SER A 66 22.31 -6.96 -4.02
N GLY A 67 23.10 -5.93 -3.88
CA GLY A 67 23.73 -5.29 -5.02
C GLY A 67 22.74 -4.58 -5.96
N VAL A 68 21.48 -4.43 -5.57
CA VAL A 68 20.50 -3.56 -6.27
C VAL A 68 20.77 -2.12 -5.87
N ASP A 69 20.87 -1.25 -6.84
CA ASP A 69 21.05 0.17 -6.59
C ASP A 69 19.85 0.75 -5.85
N LYS A 70 20.10 1.59 -4.85
CA LYS A 70 19.05 2.25 -4.08
C LYS A 70 18.10 3.05 -4.98
N SER A 71 18.57 3.60 -6.09
CA SER A 71 17.75 4.32 -7.06
C SER A 71 16.64 3.44 -7.65
N ASP A 72 16.86 2.13 -7.81
CA ASP A 72 15.85 1.21 -8.30
C ASP A 72 14.74 0.98 -7.28
N TRP A 73 15.07 0.95 -5.98
CA TRP A 73 14.08 0.92 -4.91
C TRP A 73 13.25 2.21 -4.86
N LEU A 74 13.92 3.36 -4.95
CA LEU A 74 13.27 4.68 -4.95
C LEU A 74 12.39 4.91 -6.16
N ALA A 75 12.64 4.20 -7.25
CA ALA A 75 11.86 4.32 -8.47
C ALA A 75 10.46 3.66 -8.41
N ALA A 76 10.13 2.91 -7.36
CA ALA A 76 8.86 2.15 -7.32
C ALA A 76 7.61 3.00 -7.57
N PRO A 77 7.39 4.17 -6.93
CA PRO A 77 6.21 4.99 -7.21
C PRO A 77 6.13 5.41 -8.69
N LYS A 78 7.27 5.81 -9.27
CA LYS A 78 7.40 6.13 -10.70
C LYS A 78 7.10 4.92 -11.58
N ARG A 79 7.67 3.76 -11.28
CA ARG A 79 7.49 2.53 -12.07
C ARG A 79 6.06 2.03 -12.04
N VAL A 80 5.40 2.09 -10.90
CA VAL A 80 3.97 1.75 -10.77
C VAL A 80 3.13 2.65 -11.67
N ARG A 81 3.35 3.97 -11.65
CA ARG A 81 2.67 4.92 -12.55
C ARG A 81 2.93 4.62 -14.01
N GLN A 82 4.18 4.37 -14.39
CA GLN A 82 4.54 3.99 -15.75
C GLN A 82 3.86 2.69 -16.20
N GLN A 83 3.72 1.71 -15.31
CA GLN A 83 3.01 0.47 -15.64
C GLN A 83 1.49 0.63 -15.69
N SER A 84 0.92 1.58 -14.94
CA SER A 84 -0.53 1.80 -14.91
C SER A 84 -1.09 2.31 -16.23
N VAL A 85 -0.36 3.18 -16.95
CA VAL A 85 -0.82 3.76 -18.22
C VAL A 85 -0.80 2.80 -19.41
N ARG A 86 -0.35 1.56 -19.23
CA ARG A 86 -0.50 0.52 -20.24
C ARG A 86 -1.93 -0.02 -20.34
N TYR A 87 -2.72 0.13 -19.28
CA TYR A 87 -4.12 -0.29 -19.24
C TYR A 87 -5.00 0.79 -19.89
N ARG A 88 -6.07 0.35 -20.57
CA ARG A 88 -6.84 1.20 -21.48
C ARG A 88 -7.98 1.95 -20.81
N SER A 89 -8.48 1.42 -19.70
CA SER A 89 -9.62 1.97 -18.96
C SER A 89 -9.62 1.46 -17.54
N GLY A 90 -10.46 2.05 -16.69
CA GLY A 90 -10.77 1.56 -15.37
C GLY A 90 -11.79 0.41 -15.34
N TYR A 91 -12.20 -0.07 -16.51
CA TYR A 91 -13.17 -1.16 -16.61
C TYR A 91 -12.54 -2.50 -16.19
N ILE A 92 -13.13 -3.09 -15.15
CA ILE A 92 -12.75 -4.40 -14.62
C ILE A 92 -13.84 -5.38 -15.04
N GLN A 93 -13.49 -6.24 -15.99
CA GLN A 93 -14.38 -7.20 -16.60
C GLN A 93 -15.02 -8.16 -15.57
N ASP A 94 -14.25 -8.55 -14.54
CA ASP A 94 -14.71 -9.49 -13.52
C ASP A 94 -15.95 -8.99 -12.75
N PHE A 95 -16.15 -7.68 -12.73
CA PHE A 95 -17.23 -7.03 -11.97
C PHE A 95 -18.20 -6.25 -12.84
N ASP A 96 -17.98 -6.21 -14.16
CA ASP A 96 -18.70 -5.33 -15.08
C ASP A 96 -18.76 -3.88 -14.55
N LEU A 97 -17.62 -3.37 -14.15
CA LEU A 97 -17.47 -2.10 -13.44
C LEU A 97 -16.36 -1.25 -14.04
N ASP A 98 -16.65 -0.03 -14.49
CA ASP A 98 -15.63 0.99 -14.69
C ASP A 98 -15.45 1.80 -13.39
N VAL A 99 -14.26 1.67 -12.81
CA VAL A 99 -13.91 2.34 -11.55
C VAL A 99 -14.05 3.86 -11.66
N PHE A 100 -13.64 4.44 -12.78
CA PHE A 100 -13.62 5.90 -12.97
C PHE A 100 -14.98 6.52 -13.26
N GLU A 101 -16.02 5.71 -13.54
CA GLU A 101 -17.38 6.23 -13.62
C GLU A 101 -17.97 6.61 -12.27
N ASN A 102 -17.50 5.98 -11.18
CA ASN A 102 -18.06 6.15 -9.85
C ASN A 102 -17.09 6.72 -8.82
N MET A 103 -15.80 6.68 -9.11
CA MET A 103 -14.75 7.11 -8.21
C MET A 103 -13.91 8.21 -8.85
N ARG A 104 -13.86 9.37 -8.21
CA ARG A 104 -12.92 10.41 -8.58
C ARG A 104 -11.55 10.08 -7.99
N VAL A 105 -10.66 9.57 -8.85
CA VAL A 105 -9.27 9.26 -8.48
C VAL A 105 -8.36 10.38 -8.98
N VAL A 106 -7.46 10.87 -8.14
CA VAL A 106 -6.45 11.87 -8.51
C VAL A 106 -5.07 11.40 -8.06
N ASP A 107 -4.02 11.87 -8.74
CA ASP A 107 -2.63 11.63 -8.34
C ASP A 107 -2.05 12.93 -7.75
N TYR A 108 -1.63 12.86 -6.48
CA TYR A 108 -1.08 14.01 -5.75
C TYR A 108 0.46 14.07 -5.82
N GLY A 109 1.05 13.25 -6.69
CA GLY A 109 2.50 13.19 -6.86
C GLY A 109 3.24 12.58 -5.68
N ASP A 110 4.56 12.72 -5.70
CA ASP A 110 5.40 12.21 -4.62
C ASP A 110 5.49 13.21 -3.46
N ALA A 111 5.62 12.68 -2.25
CA ALA A 111 5.94 13.51 -1.08
C ALA A 111 7.33 14.16 -1.25
N ALA A 112 7.47 15.37 -0.75
CA ALA A 112 8.72 16.14 -0.86
C ALA A 112 9.78 15.62 0.12
N ILE A 113 10.14 14.35 -0.02
CA ILE A 113 11.16 13.69 0.79
C ILE A 113 12.52 14.27 0.42
N PRO A 114 13.31 14.79 1.40
CA PRO A 114 14.65 15.27 1.12
C PRO A 114 15.54 14.16 0.54
N GLU A 115 16.18 14.40 -0.59
CA GLU A 115 17.10 13.42 -1.19
C GLU A 115 18.20 12.97 -0.21
N ARG A 116 18.64 13.89 0.67
CA ARG A 116 19.59 13.60 1.73
C ARG A 116 19.09 12.56 2.72
N ALA A 117 17.78 12.46 2.97
CA ALA A 117 17.20 11.46 3.86
C ALA A 117 17.53 10.04 3.39
N ASN A 118 17.45 9.81 2.08
CA ASN A 118 17.81 8.53 1.48
C ASN A 118 19.32 8.24 1.46
N ARG A 119 20.15 9.29 1.40
CA ARG A 119 21.61 9.16 1.31
C ARG A 119 22.28 9.05 2.67
N GLU A 120 21.88 9.89 3.61
CA GLU A 120 22.54 10.05 4.90
C GLU A 120 21.85 9.29 6.03
N GLY A 121 20.53 9.12 5.98
CA GLY A 121 19.77 8.33 6.94
C GLY A 121 19.88 8.81 8.40
N THR A 122 20.15 10.11 8.64
CA THR A 122 20.17 10.64 10.00
C THR A 122 18.74 10.73 10.56
N VAL A 123 18.61 10.65 11.88
CA VAL A 123 17.31 10.68 12.58
C VAL A 123 16.48 11.88 12.15
N ASP A 124 17.05 13.07 12.14
CA ASP A 124 16.32 14.31 11.80
C ASP A 124 15.84 14.30 10.34
N LEU A 125 16.66 13.80 9.41
CA LEU A 125 16.26 13.65 8.00
C LEU A 125 15.20 12.56 7.78
N ILE A 126 15.24 11.49 8.57
CA ILE A 126 14.21 10.45 8.54
C ILE A 126 12.86 11.03 9.03
N LEU A 127 12.88 11.79 10.12
CA LEU A 127 11.69 12.44 10.65
C LEU A 127 11.15 13.52 9.70
N GLU A 128 12.02 14.28 9.02
CA GLU A 128 11.63 15.22 7.97
C GLU A 128 10.97 14.50 6.78
N ALA A 129 11.52 13.37 6.34
CA ALA A 129 10.94 12.55 5.29
C ALA A 129 9.58 11.99 5.69
N GLN A 130 9.43 11.49 6.92
CA GLN A 130 8.17 11.03 7.46
C GLN A 130 7.13 12.15 7.48
N ALA A 131 7.49 13.33 7.99
CA ALA A 131 6.62 14.50 8.05
C ALA A 131 6.13 14.96 6.67
N ALA A 132 6.98 14.84 5.63
CA ALA A 132 6.58 15.17 4.26
C ALA A 132 5.48 14.24 3.72
N VAL A 133 5.49 12.96 4.08
CA VAL A 133 4.41 12.02 3.73
C VAL A 133 3.18 12.29 4.58
N GLU A 134 3.34 12.46 5.90
CA GLU A 134 2.23 12.80 6.81
C GLU A 134 1.46 14.02 6.34
N ALA A 135 2.16 15.07 5.85
CA ALA A 135 1.51 16.28 5.33
C ALA A 135 0.57 15.97 4.17
N LYS A 136 1.01 15.18 3.17
CA LYS A 136 0.15 14.80 2.05
C LYS A 136 -1.01 13.90 2.47
N VAL A 137 -0.77 12.95 3.37
CA VAL A 137 -1.83 12.08 3.90
C VAL A 137 -2.88 12.92 4.65
N ASN A 138 -2.43 13.89 5.44
CA ASN A 138 -3.29 14.83 6.14
C ASN A 138 -4.19 15.61 5.17
N ASP A 139 -3.62 16.18 4.11
CA ASP A 139 -4.38 16.93 3.09
C ASP A 139 -5.49 16.06 2.46
N VAL A 140 -5.20 14.78 2.23
CA VAL A 140 -6.18 13.84 1.66
C VAL A 140 -7.29 13.51 2.64
N LEU A 141 -6.94 13.22 3.90
CA LEU A 141 -7.92 12.94 4.94
C LEU A 141 -8.80 14.17 5.24
N ASP A 142 -8.22 15.37 5.25
CA ASP A 142 -8.95 16.63 5.42
C ASP A 142 -9.92 16.90 4.25
N ALA A 143 -9.60 16.44 3.05
CA ALA A 143 -10.49 16.49 1.89
C ALA A 143 -11.57 15.37 1.88
N GLY A 144 -11.54 14.42 2.82
CA GLY A 144 -12.45 13.29 2.90
C GLY A 144 -12.15 12.16 1.93
N GLY A 145 -10.96 12.13 1.35
CA GLY A 145 -10.51 11.10 0.42
C GLY A 145 -9.77 9.95 1.10
N VAL A 146 -9.62 8.85 0.39
CA VAL A 146 -8.83 7.68 0.81
C VAL A 146 -7.41 7.80 0.24
N PRO A 147 -6.36 8.00 1.06
CA PRO A 147 -4.99 8.01 0.58
C PRO A 147 -4.52 6.59 0.23
N ILE A 148 -3.89 6.46 -0.95
CA ILE A 148 -3.14 5.26 -1.34
C ILE A 148 -1.69 5.66 -1.51
N VAL A 149 -0.83 5.17 -0.62
CA VAL A 149 0.59 5.52 -0.61
C VAL A 149 1.43 4.39 -1.22
N ILE A 150 2.15 4.72 -2.27
CA ILE A 150 3.12 3.83 -2.92
C ILE A 150 4.49 4.17 -2.32
N GLY A 151 4.90 3.40 -1.32
CA GLY A 151 6.15 3.57 -0.60
C GLY A 151 7.15 2.46 -0.89
N GLN A 152 8.20 2.41 -0.09
CA GLN A 152 9.22 1.35 -0.13
C GLN A 152 9.67 0.89 1.25
N ASN A 153 9.75 1.78 2.21
CA ASN A 153 10.20 1.43 3.55
C ASN A 153 9.47 2.27 4.61
N SER A 154 9.30 1.70 5.80
CA SER A 154 8.93 2.45 6.99
C SER A 154 10.10 3.38 7.39
N PRO A 155 9.84 4.53 7.97
CA PRO A 155 8.60 5.08 8.49
C PRO A 155 7.68 5.72 7.44
N CYS A 156 8.19 6.02 6.24
CA CYS A 156 7.47 6.81 5.23
C CYS A 156 6.32 6.03 4.54
N GLY A 157 6.48 4.71 4.38
CA GLY A 157 5.48 3.86 3.70
C GLY A 157 4.45 3.22 4.64
N SER A 158 4.59 3.36 5.96
CA SER A 158 3.74 2.69 6.94
C SER A 158 3.29 3.63 8.06
N TYR A 159 4.18 4.00 8.97
CA TYR A 159 3.84 4.81 10.14
C TYR A 159 3.31 6.21 9.76
N ALA A 160 3.87 6.82 8.71
CA ALA A 160 3.43 8.11 8.17
C ALA A 160 1.97 8.12 7.64
N ILE A 161 1.35 6.95 7.52
CA ILE A 161 -0.07 6.81 7.15
C ILE A 161 -0.90 6.50 8.40
N ALA A 162 -0.44 5.58 9.23
CA ALA A 162 -1.13 5.18 10.44
C ALA A 162 -1.31 6.36 11.42
N LYS A 163 -0.27 7.18 11.60
CA LYS A 163 -0.29 8.29 12.54
C LYS A 163 -1.32 9.38 12.18
N PRO A 164 -1.35 9.97 10.96
CA PRO A 164 -2.38 10.92 10.57
C PRO A 164 -3.80 10.35 10.67
N LEU A 165 -3.99 9.09 10.28
CA LEU A 165 -5.29 8.42 10.40
C LEU A 165 -5.72 8.32 11.87
N SER A 166 -4.81 7.91 12.76
CA SER A 166 -5.04 7.87 14.21
C SER A 166 -5.42 9.25 14.78
N GLU A 167 -4.68 10.28 14.42
CA GLU A 167 -4.87 11.64 14.93
C GLU A 167 -6.20 12.27 14.50
N ARG A 168 -6.76 11.84 13.35
CA ARG A 168 -8.04 12.34 12.81
C ARG A 168 -9.25 11.48 13.16
N THR A 169 -9.03 10.32 13.75
CA THR A 169 -10.07 9.38 14.12
C THR A 169 -10.30 9.46 15.63
N SER A 170 -11.52 9.77 16.06
CA SER A 170 -11.86 9.84 17.49
C SER A 170 -12.10 8.47 18.11
N GLY A 171 -12.62 7.53 17.32
CA GLY A 171 -12.86 6.14 17.70
C GLY A 171 -11.67 5.22 17.47
N ALA A 172 -11.91 3.93 17.58
CA ALA A 172 -10.88 2.93 17.34
C ALA A 172 -10.48 2.86 15.84
N VAL A 173 -9.21 2.59 15.58
CA VAL A 173 -8.67 2.32 14.25
C VAL A 173 -8.27 0.86 14.15
N GLY A 174 -8.77 0.18 13.12
CA GLY A 174 -8.39 -1.19 12.80
C GLY A 174 -7.23 -1.25 11.80
N MET A 175 -6.66 -2.44 11.65
CA MET A 175 -5.59 -2.68 10.67
C MET A 175 -5.79 -4.03 9.98
N VAL A 176 -5.70 -4.01 8.65
CA VAL A 176 -5.48 -5.20 7.83
C VAL A 176 -4.07 -5.10 7.28
N SER A 177 -3.21 -6.03 7.66
CA SER A 177 -1.81 -6.04 7.23
C SER A 177 -1.49 -7.32 6.48
N LEU A 178 -0.86 -7.19 5.33
CA LEU A 178 -0.27 -8.28 4.58
C LEU A 178 1.24 -8.14 4.67
N ASP A 179 1.91 -9.14 5.23
CA ASP A 179 3.33 -9.05 5.51
C ASP A 179 3.92 -10.46 5.72
N THR A 180 5.18 -10.65 5.38
CA THR A 180 5.95 -11.84 5.75
C THR A 180 6.39 -11.77 7.20
N HIS A 181 6.74 -10.57 7.65
CA HIS A 181 7.30 -10.26 8.95
C HIS A 181 6.26 -9.61 9.85
N TRP A 182 6.43 -9.77 11.15
CA TRP A 182 5.53 -9.10 12.10
C TRP A 182 5.84 -7.60 12.27
N ASP A 183 7.05 -7.17 12.03
CA ASP A 183 7.50 -5.77 12.14
C ASP A 183 7.15 -5.06 13.45
N ALA A 184 7.08 -5.81 14.55
CA ALA A 184 6.82 -5.29 15.88
C ALA A 184 7.92 -5.70 16.87
N GLN A 185 9.14 -5.76 16.42
CA GLN A 185 10.30 -5.97 17.29
C GLN A 185 10.40 -4.83 18.27
N LYS A 186 10.65 -5.15 19.53
CA LYS A 186 10.82 -4.13 20.57
C LYS A 186 12.03 -3.27 20.26
N ILE A 187 11.83 -1.95 20.30
CA ILE A 187 12.93 -1.00 20.16
C ILE A 187 13.91 -1.20 21.32
N ASP A 188 15.14 -1.53 21.01
CA ASP A 188 16.23 -1.37 21.96
C ASP A 188 16.54 0.12 22.10
N ARG A 189 15.98 0.73 23.13
CA ARG A 189 16.16 2.16 23.42
C ARG A 189 17.60 2.58 23.70
N ALA A 190 18.47 1.61 23.94
CA ALA A 190 19.90 1.89 24.14
C ALA A 190 20.63 2.10 22.80
N THR A 191 20.11 1.53 21.71
CA THR A 191 20.79 1.53 20.40
C THR A 191 19.98 2.20 19.29
N MET A 192 18.65 2.36 19.45
CA MET A 192 17.76 2.91 18.43
C MET A 192 17.02 4.14 18.97
N ASP A 193 16.91 5.18 18.13
CA ASP A 193 16.13 6.36 18.46
C ASP A 193 14.63 5.98 18.51
N PRO A 194 13.93 6.16 19.65
CA PRO A 194 12.54 5.74 19.83
C PRO A 194 11.54 6.53 18.97
N ARG A 195 11.96 7.62 18.35
CA ARG A 195 11.13 8.42 17.44
C ARG A 195 11.02 7.80 16.05
N ILE A 196 11.89 6.85 15.71
CA ILE A 196 11.93 6.21 14.41
C ILE A 196 11.08 4.93 14.42
N ALA A 197 10.00 4.95 13.67
CA ALA A 197 9.20 3.77 13.36
C ALA A 197 9.82 3.05 12.15
N GLY A 198 10.93 2.36 12.36
CA GLY A 198 11.71 1.71 11.32
C GLY A 198 11.08 0.41 10.80
N ALA A 199 11.72 -0.23 9.82
CA ALA A 199 11.21 -1.42 9.15
C ALA A 199 10.82 -2.53 10.14
N GLY A 200 11.69 -3.01 10.98
CA GLY A 200 11.36 -4.11 11.89
C GLY A 200 10.53 -3.73 13.14
N ASN A 201 10.11 -2.48 13.32
CA ASN A 201 9.47 -2.04 14.56
C ASN A 201 8.33 -1.02 14.42
N TRP A 202 7.92 -0.72 13.22
CA TRP A 202 6.89 0.31 13.00
C TRP A 202 5.53 -0.08 13.61
N LYS A 203 5.17 -1.37 13.62
CA LYS A 203 3.95 -1.86 14.26
C LYS A 203 4.03 -1.74 15.78
N ASP A 204 5.20 -2.02 16.40
CA ASP A 204 5.40 -1.73 17.84
C ASP A 204 5.18 -0.24 18.13
N SER A 205 5.70 0.65 17.28
CA SER A 205 5.48 2.09 17.42
C SER A 205 4.00 2.46 17.30
N VAL A 206 3.26 1.87 16.34
CA VAL A 206 1.81 2.08 16.21
C VAL A 206 1.08 1.70 17.50
N TYR A 207 1.24 0.48 18.00
CA TYR A 207 0.49 -0.01 19.17
C TYR A 207 0.95 0.61 20.50
N ARG A 208 2.16 1.14 20.56
CA ARG A 208 2.68 1.84 21.74
C ARG A 208 2.24 3.31 21.77
N ASP A 209 2.32 4.00 20.64
CA ASP A 209 2.23 5.46 20.59
C ASP A 209 0.86 5.96 20.11
N LEU A 210 0.15 5.19 19.29
CA LEU A 210 -1.16 5.56 18.75
C LEU A 210 -2.28 4.91 19.56
N LYS A 211 -2.90 5.68 20.44
CA LYS A 211 -3.78 5.18 21.50
C LYS A 211 -5.05 4.48 21.03
N ASN A 212 -5.50 4.73 19.82
CA ASN A 212 -6.74 4.17 19.27
C ASN A 212 -6.53 2.98 18.33
N PHE A 213 -5.28 2.54 18.11
CA PHE A 213 -4.99 1.25 17.51
C PHE A 213 -4.98 0.17 18.61
N HIS A 214 -5.77 -0.88 18.41
CA HIS A 214 -5.86 -1.98 19.37
C HIS A 214 -5.61 -3.32 18.71
N PRO A 215 -4.82 -4.23 19.32
CA PRO A 215 -4.54 -5.55 18.73
C PRO A 215 -5.81 -6.34 18.38
N ARG A 216 -6.90 -6.20 19.13
CA ARG A 216 -8.18 -6.87 18.84
C ARG A 216 -8.77 -6.51 17.46
N ASN A 217 -8.38 -5.38 16.88
CA ASN A 217 -8.80 -4.90 15.57
C ASN A 217 -7.70 -5.08 14.52
N LEU A 218 -6.76 -5.99 14.75
CA LEU A 218 -5.72 -6.37 13.81
C LEU A 218 -6.06 -7.69 13.13
N VAL A 219 -5.95 -7.69 11.81
CA VAL A 219 -5.90 -8.89 10.98
C VAL A 219 -4.57 -8.89 10.23
N GLU A 220 -3.64 -9.72 10.68
CA GLU A 220 -2.31 -9.91 10.10
C GLU A 220 -2.29 -11.17 9.24
N ILE A 221 -1.86 -11.06 7.99
CA ILE A 221 -1.94 -12.13 7.00
C ILE A 221 -0.60 -12.30 6.30
N GLY A 222 -0.12 -13.52 6.24
CA GLY A 222 1.03 -13.88 5.40
C GLY A 222 2.28 -14.24 6.16
N GLU A 223 2.36 -13.93 7.44
CA GLU A 223 3.50 -14.34 8.27
C GLU A 223 3.83 -15.81 8.11
N ARG A 224 5.08 -16.14 8.14
CA ARG A 224 5.51 -17.51 7.91
C ARG A 224 6.86 -17.87 8.53
N GLY A 225 6.99 -19.17 8.74
CA GLY A 225 8.26 -19.76 9.07
C GLY A 225 8.78 -19.41 10.45
N MET A 226 10.04 -19.05 10.49
CA MET A 226 10.87 -18.96 11.70
C MET A 226 11.38 -17.53 11.91
N LEU A 227 10.62 -16.55 11.45
CA LEU A 227 11.06 -15.14 11.41
C LEU A 227 10.81 -14.41 12.73
N GLU A 228 9.86 -14.91 13.55
CA GLU A 228 9.42 -14.20 14.74
C GLU A 228 9.64 -14.98 16.04
N TYR A 229 9.80 -14.23 17.13
CA TYR A 229 9.91 -14.79 18.46
C TYR A 229 8.53 -14.90 19.13
N PRO A 230 8.22 -16.03 19.79
CA PRO A 230 6.93 -16.24 20.46
C PRO A 230 6.57 -15.17 21.48
N GLU A 231 7.55 -14.63 22.18
CA GLU A 231 7.38 -13.56 23.17
C GLU A 231 6.98 -12.21 22.57
N ILE A 232 7.17 -12.03 21.26
CA ILE A 232 6.74 -10.85 20.53
C ILE A 232 5.31 -11.04 20.00
N VAL A 233 4.99 -12.19 19.43
CA VAL A 233 3.70 -12.45 18.76
C VAL A 233 2.59 -12.81 19.75
N ARG A 234 2.86 -13.66 20.73
CA ARG A 234 1.84 -14.18 21.67
C ARG A 234 1.05 -13.11 22.42
N PRO A 235 1.66 -11.99 22.87
CA PRO A 235 0.90 -10.92 23.54
C PRO A 235 -0.20 -10.31 22.65
N TYR A 236 0.06 -10.14 21.36
CA TYR A 236 -0.93 -9.61 20.41
C TYR A 236 -2.06 -10.59 20.15
N ILE A 237 -1.75 -11.89 20.01
CA ILE A 237 -2.77 -12.95 19.90
C ILE A 237 -3.63 -12.98 21.17
N ALA A 238 -3.02 -12.94 22.34
CA ALA A 238 -3.73 -12.90 23.62
C ALA A 238 -4.62 -11.65 23.78
N ALA A 239 -4.24 -10.54 23.14
CA ALA A 239 -5.03 -9.31 23.11
C ALA A 239 -6.11 -9.30 21.99
N GLY A 240 -6.27 -10.41 21.24
CA GLY A 240 -7.35 -10.62 20.27
C GLY A 240 -6.98 -10.39 18.80
N ALA A 241 -5.71 -10.14 18.49
CA ALA A 241 -5.27 -10.03 17.10
C ALA A 241 -5.45 -11.36 16.34
N GLN A 242 -5.83 -11.26 15.07
CA GLN A 242 -5.96 -12.40 14.16
C GLN A 242 -4.68 -12.54 13.35
N PHE A 243 -3.90 -13.57 13.66
CA PHE A 243 -2.73 -13.95 12.86
C PHE A 243 -3.10 -15.11 11.94
N ILE A 244 -2.95 -14.90 10.65
CA ILE A 244 -3.27 -15.86 9.58
C ILE A 244 -2.01 -16.11 8.78
N SER A 245 -1.18 -17.04 9.26
CA SER A 245 0.04 -17.40 8.53
C SER A 245 -0.29 -17.92 7.13
N SER A 246 0.64 -17.78 6.20
CA SER A 246 0.52 -18.35 4.83
C SER A 246 0.24 -19.85 4.86
N TRP A 247 0.79 -20.58 5.83
CA TRP A 247 0.52 -22.00 6.02
C TRP A 247 -0.94 -22.25 6.39
N ARG A 248 -1.43 -21.58 7.45
CA ARG A 248 -2.81 -21.70 7.93
C ARG A 248 -3.82 -21.30 6.84
N MET A 249 -3.52 -20.24 6.11
CA MET A 249 -4.35 -19.81 4.99
C MET A 249 -4.53 -20.91 3.96
N ARG A 250 -3.45 -21.64 3.61
CA ARG A 250 -3.49 -22.69 2.57
C ARG A 250 -4.00 -24.03 3.03
N THR A 251 -3.77 -24.40 4.29
CA THR A 251 -4.13 -25.73 4.80
C THR A 251 -5.48 -25.79 5.47
N GLU A 252 -5.96 -24.67 6.03
CA GLU A 252 -7.17 -24.65 6.86
C GLU A 252 -8.28 -23.76 6.30
N LEU A 253 -7.95 -22.55 5.87
CA LEU A 253 -8.95 -21.51 5.59
C LEU A 253 -9.27 -21.40 4.08
N GLY A 254 -8.29 -21.54 3.23
CA GLY A 254 -8.36 -21.06 1.87
C GLY A 254 -8.53 -19.53 1.80
N ILE A 255 -8.56 -18.98 0.59
CA ILE A 255 -8.77 -17.53 0.42
C ILE A 255 -10.14 -17.10 0.94
N GLU A 256 -11.18 -17.87 0.72
CA GLU A 256 -12.56 -17.55 1.15
C GLU A 256 -12.71 -17.56 2.68
N GLY A 257 -12.03 -18.48 3.37
CA GLY A 257 -11.99 -18.49 4.84
C GLY A 257 -11.22 -17.29 5.40
N THR A 258 -10.14 -16.90 4.74
CA THR A 258 -9.35 -15.72 5.12
C THR A 258 -10.15 -14.43 4.94
N VAL A 259 -10.84 -14.27 3.81
CA VAL A 259 -11.73 -13.13 3.55
C VAL A 259 -12.80 -12.97 4.65
N LYS A 260 -13.38 -14.08 5.15
CA LYS A 260 -14.36 -14.04 6.24
C LYS A 260 -13.82 -13.53 7.57
N LEU A 261 -12.51 -13.45 7.74
CA LEU A 261 -11.86 -12.92 8.94
C LEU A 261 -11.52 -11.41 8.83
N LEU A 262 -11.51 -10.84 7.62
CA LEU A 262 -11.24 -9.41 7.40
C LEU A 262 -12.16 -8.48 8.22
N PRO A 263 -13.49 -8.75 8.35
CA PRO A 263 -14.39 -7.91 9.13
C PRO A 263 -13.94 -7.68 10.57
N LYS A 264 -13.07 -8.54 11.13
CA LYS A 264 -12.52 -8.38 12.47
C LYS A 264 -11.78 -7.04 12.66
N ALA A 265 -11.10 -6.57 11.63
CA ALA A 265 -10.42 -5.27 11.66
C ALA A 265 -11.41 -4.09 11.70
N PHE A 266 -12.66 -4.32 11.26
CA PHE A 266 -13.71 -3.29 11.14
C PHE A 266 -14.68 -3.30 12.32
N GLU A 267 -14.62 -4.29 13.21
CA GLU A 267 -15.55 -4.42 14.35
C GLU A 267 -15.38 -3.28 15.35
N GLY A 268 -16.38 -2.37 15.41
CA GLY A 268 -16.36 -1.25 16.35
C GLY A 268 -15.27 -0.21 16.09
N THR A 269 -14.74 -0.16 14.88
CA THR A 269 -13.77 0.84 14.44
C THR A 269 -14.44 1.96 13.66
N GLU A 270 -13.86 3.15 13.71
CA GLU A 270 -14.28 4.33 12.93
C GLU A 270 -13.49 4.42 11.62
N ALA A 271 -12.25 3.93 11.61
CA ALA A 271 -11.39 3.87 10.45
C ALA A 271 -10.61 2.56 10.41
N VAL A 272 -10.18 2.15 9.23
CA VAL A 272 -9.31 0.98 9.04
C VAL A 272 -8.18 1.33 8.09
N TYR A 273 -6.98 0.95 8.47
CA TYR A 273 -5.77 1.07 7.67
C TYR A 273 -5.41 -0.27 7.03
N ALA A 274 -5.23 -0.30 5.73
CA ALA A 274 -4.65 -1.44 5.00
C ALA A 274 -3.17 -1.20 4.72
N HIS A 275 -2.33 -2.10 5.17
CA HIS A 275 -0.89 -2.07 4.95
C HIS A 275 -0.46 -3.31 4.19
N PHE A 276 0.16 -3.14 3.03
CA PHE A 276 0.59 -4.24 2.19
C PHE A 276 2.10 -4.17 1.98
N ASP A 277 2.81 -4.99 2.75
CA ASP A 277 4.19 -5.31 2.46
C ASP A 277 4.24 -6.36 1.34
N LEU A 278 4.89 -6.06 0.22
CA LEU A 278 4.88 -6.97 -0.93
C LEU A 278 5.85 -8.14 -0.80
N ASP A 279 6.66 -8.19 0.24
CA ASP A 279 7.45 -9.38 0.55
C ASP A 279 6.56 -10.56 1.00
N VAL A 280 5.29 -10.29 1.34
CA VAL A 280 4.27 -11.32 1.55
C VAL A 280 4.15 -12.28 0.36
N MET A 281 4.52 -11.84 -0.84
CA MET A 281 4.45 -12.60 -2.08
C MET A 281 5.64 -13.54 -2.31
N GLY A 282 6.27 -14.06 -1.30
CA GLY A 282 7.38 -14.99 -1.46
C GLY A 282 7.03 -16.29 -2.17
N GLY A 283 8.01 -16.97 -2.69
CA GLY A 283 7.92 -18.34 -3.26
C GLY A 283 7.15 -18.49 -4.58
N ALA A 284 6.06 -17.77 -4.77
CA ALA A 284 5.24 -17.84 -5.97
C ALA A 284 5.47 -16.68 -6.95
N GLY A 285 6.10 -15.63 -6.50
CA GLY A 285 6.44 -14.46 -7.30
C GLY A 285 7.89 -14.08 -7.04
N PRO A 286 8.84 -14.61 -7.80
CA PRO A 286 10.23 -14.22 -7.60
C PRO A 286 10.34 -12.71 -7.72
N ALA A 287 11.00 -12.10 -6.78
CA ALA A 287 11.50 -10.74 -6.91
C ALA A 287 12.86 -10.80 -7.64
N PRO A 288 12.91 -10.62 -8.96
CA PRO A 288 14.16 -10.81 -9.70
C PRO A 288 15.27 -9.85 -9.29
N GLY A 289 14.91 -8.77 -8.59
CA GLY A 289 15.86 -7.82 -8.03
C GLY A 289 16.32 -8.16 -6.61
N ASP A 290 15.75 -9.16 -5.97
CA ASP A 290 16.13 -9.59 -4.64
C ASP A 290 17.16 -10.72 -4.71
N ILE A 291 18.41 -10.35 -4.97
CA ILE A 291 19.52 -11.30 -5.14
C ILE A 291 19.82 -12.05 -3.85
N LEU A 292 19.60 -11.43 -2.70
CA LEU A 292 19.85 -12.06 -1.40
C LEU A 292 18.66 -12.82 -0.85
N GLY A 293 17.49 -12.71 -1.49
CA GLY A 293 16.26 -13.31 -0.98
C GLY A 293 15.73 -12.65 0.29
N GLU A 294 16.17 -11.45 0.61
CA GLU A 294 15.78 -10.72 1.83
C GLU A 294 14.28 -10.52 1.93
N LEU A 295 13.66 -10.25 0.77
CA LEU A 295 12.24 -9.96 0.67
C LEU A 295 11.42 -11.15 0.12
N ALA A 296 12.05 -12.29 -0.17
CA ALA A 296 11.43 -13.42 -0.86
C ALA A 296 11.48 -14.69 -0.04
N GLU A 297 10.68 -14.78 0.98
CA GLU A 297 10.52 -16.00 1.77
C GLU A 297 9.65 -17.04 1.04
N PRO A 298 9.92 -18.34 1.16
CA PRO A 298 9.08 -19.39 0.59
C PRO A 298 7.68 -19.41 1.20
N ILE A 299 6.72 -20.03 0.52
CA ILE A 299 5.33 -20.23 0.95
C ILE A 299 4.50 -18.93 0.99
N GLY A 300 4.93 -17.87 0.31
CA GLY A 300 4.21 -16.59 0.28
C GLY A 300 2.87 -16.63 -0.46
N LEU A 301 2.13 -15.53 -0.37
CA LEU A 301 0.88 -15.35 -1.10
C LEU A 301 1.15 -15.22 -2.60
N SER A 302 0.18 -15.65 -3.41
CA SER A 302 0.15 -15.37 -4.84
C SER A 302 -0.39 -13.95 -5.10
N ASP A 303 -0.16 -13.46 -6.31
CA ASP A 303 -0.74 -12.20 -6.80
C ASP A 303 -2.27 -12.19 -6.71
N TYR A 304 -2.93 -13.30 -7.08
CA TYR A 304 -4.38 -13.46 -6.95
C TYR A 304 -4.85 -13.28 -5.49
N GLU A 305 -4.16 -13.90 -4.53
CA GLU A 305 -4.53 -13.80 -3.11
C GLU A 305 -4.40 -12.36 -2.60
N VAL A 306 -3.32 -11.67 -2.94
CA VAL A 306 -3.11 -10.26 -2.56
C VAL A 306 -4.19 -9.35 -3.17
N ILE A 307 -4.45 -9.49 -4.47
CA ILE A 307 -5.46 -8.70 -5.18
C ILE A 307 -6.88 -8.98 -4.62
N ARG A 308 -7.17 -10.25 -4.34
CA ARG A 308 -8.46 -10.66 -3.75
C ARG A 308 -8.69 -10.05 -2.37
N LEU A 309 -7.67 -10.08 -1.50
CA LEU A 309 -7.72 -9.48 -0.18
C LEU A 309 -7.88 -7.95 -0.25
N ALA A 310 -7.19 -7.30 -1.18
CA ALA A 310 -7.33 -5.87 -1.41
C ALA A 310 -8.77 -5.48 -1.82
N HIS A 311 -9.35 -6.22 -2.77
CA HIS A 311 -10.72 -6.01 -3.21
C HIS A 311 -11.72 -6.10 -2.04
N GLU A 312 -11.62 -7.16 -1.24
CA GLU A 312 -12.53 -7.35 -0.10
C GLU A 312 -12.31 -6.32 1.01
N THR A 313 -11.06 -5.92 1.26
CA THR A 313 -10.75 -4.83 2.20
C THR A 313 -11.37 -3.51 1.74
N GLY A 314 -11.31 -3.21 0.43
CA GLY A 314 -12.00 -2.06 -0.16
C GLY A 314 -13.51 -2.12 0.01
N LYS A 315 -14.13 -3.27 -0.20
CA LYS A 315 -15.59 -3.49 -0.01
C LYS A 315 -16.06 -3.26 1.43
N LEU A 316 -15.19 -3.46 2.40
CA LEU A 316 -15.48 -3.22 3.81
C LEU A 316 -15.33 -1.75 4.22
N GLY A 317 -14.84 -0.86 3.33
CA GLY A 317 -14.74 0.57 3.59
C GLY A 317 -13.44 0.99 4.27
N CYS A 318 -12.33 0.50 3.79
CA CYS A 318 -11.01 0.88 4.30
C CYS A 318 -10.70 2.36 4.08
N SER A 319 -10.06 3.00 5.05
CA SER A 319 -9.84 4.45 5.10
C SER A 319 -8.48 4.90 4.55
N ALA A 320 -7.52 3.99 4.42
CA ALA A 320 -6.20 4.25 3.85
C ALA A 320 -5.56 2.93 3.39
N LEU A 321 -4.73 3.00 2.34
CA LEU A 321 -3.94 1.87 1.85
C LEU A 321 -2.50 2.29 1.63
N SER A 322 -1.54 1.45 1.97
CA SER A 322 -0.15 1.66 1.59
C SER A 322 0.55 0.40 1.13
N PHE A 323 1.63 0.60 0.39
CA PHE A 323 2.54 -0.44 -0.08
C PHE A 323 3.96 -0.13 0.35
N ILE A 324 4.69 -1.16 0.78
CA ILE A 324 6.14 -1.13 0.96
C ILE A 324 6.79 -2.37 0.34
N CYS A 325 8.11 -2.43 0.37
CA CYS A 325 8.90 -3.57 -0.10
C CYS A 325 8.55 -4.00 -1.54
N ILE A 326 8.27 -3.04 -2.43
CA ILE A 326 7.99 -3.33 -3.83
C ILE A 326 9.29 -3.74 -4.53
N PRO A 327 9.48 -5.01 -4.91
CA PRO A 327 10.74 -5.48 -5.44
C PRO A 327 11.12 -4.76 -6.73
N PRO A 328 12.33 -4.19 -6.82
CA PRO A 328 12.78 -3.48 -8.01
C PRO A 328 13.07 -4.45 -9.18
N GLY A 329 13.09 -3.91 -10.40
CA GLY A 329 13.47 -4.64 -11.60
C GLY A 329 12.36 -5.50 -12.22
N SER A 330 11.25 -5.77 -11.53
CA SER A 330 10.15 -6.58 -12.04
C SER A 330 8.96 -5.76 -12.51
N ALA A 331 8.78 -5.67 -13.82
CA ALA A 331 7.58 -5.04 -14.37
C ALA A 331 6.27 -5.75 -13.94
N VAL A 332 6.32 -7.03 -13.64
CA VAL A 332 5.17 -7.81 -13.16
C VAL A 332 4.80 -7.36 -11.76
N MET A 333 5.78 -7.19 -10.86
CA MET A 333 5.51 -6.72 -9.49
C MET A 333 4.89 -5.33 -9.46
N TYR A 334 5.37 -4.40 -10.28
CA TYR A 334 4.73 -3.09 -10.41
C TYR A 334 3.29 -3.19 -10.92
N ARG A 335 2.99 -4.16 -11.79
CA ARG A 335 1.60 -4.42 -12.24
C ARG A 335 0.75 -5.07 -11.17
N VAL A 336 1.32 -5.91 -10.31
CA VAL A 336 0.59 -6.42 -9.13
C VAL A 336 0.11 -5.25 -8.27
N VAL A 337 0.97 -4.26 -8.00
CA VAL A 337 0.56 -3.03 -7.29
C VAL A 337 -0.56 -2.32 -8.02
N VAL A 338 -0.46 -2.15 -9.35
CA VAL A 338 -1.52 -1.53 -10.17
C VAL A 338 -2.85 -2.28 -10.04
N TYR A 339 -2.83 -3.60 -10.18
CA TYR A 339 -4.04 -4.43 -10.02
C TYR A 339 -4.60 -4.34 -8.61
N THR A 340 -3.73 -4.43 -7.60
CA THR A 340 -4.13 -4.34 -6.19
C THR A 340 -4.84 -3.02 -5.91
N ILE A 341 -4.29 -1.89 -6.38
CA ILE A 341 -4.91 -0.58 -6.26
C ILE A 341 -6.27 -0.55 -6.96
N MET A 342 -6.34 -1.00 -8.21
CA MET A 342 -7.58 -0.94 -8.99
C MET A 342 -8.68 -1.83 -8.43
N TYR A 343 -8.35 -3.02 -7.95
CA TYR A 343 -9.31 -3.92 -7.32
C TYR A 343 -9.75 -3.42 -5.93
N PHE A 344 -8.84 -2.79 -5.18
CA PHE A 344 -9.19 -2.11 -3.93
C PHE A 344 -10.20 -0.96 -4.19
N ILE A 345 -9.94 -0.11 -5.20
CA ILE A 345 -10.85 0.97 -5.57
C ILE A 345 -12.17 0.42 -6.10
N ALA A 346 -12.17 -0.72 -6.82
CA ALA A 346 -13.40 -1.39 -7.23
C ALA A 346 -14.24 -1.81 -6.02
N GLY A 347 -13.60 -2.34 -4.98
CA GLY A 347 -14.26 -2.64 -3.70
C GLY A 347 -14.92 -1.41 -3.08
N LEU A 348 -14.17 -0.29 -2.97
CA LEU A 348 -14.71 1.00 -2.49
C LEU A 348 -15.88 1.50 -3.36
N SER A 349 -15.77 1.37 -4.68
CA SER A 349 -16.84 1.75 -5.62
C SER A 349 -18.12 0.95 -5.41
N MET A 350 -18.00 -0.36 -5.16
CA MET A 350 -19.16 -1.21 -4.86
C MET A 350 -19.83 -0.80 -3.56
N LEU A 351 -19.03 -0.51 -2.51
CA LEU A 351 -19.58 -0.02 -1.25
C LEU A 351 -20.32 1.33 -1.44
N LYS A 352 -19.74 2.27 -2.17
CA LYS A 352 -20.33 3.57 -2.46
C LYS A 352 -21.67 3.43 -3.21
N ARG A 353 -21.75 2.52 -4.17
CA ARG A 353 -23.01 2.23 -4.89
C ARG A 353 -24.09 1.70 -3.96
N GLN A 354 -23.76 0.79 -3.04
CA GLN A 354 -24.70 0.23 -2.07
C GLN A 354 -25.25 1.31 -1.12
N ALA A 355 -24.44 2.28 -0.72
CA ALA A 355 -24.89 3.39 0.13
C ALA A 355 -25.77 4.41 -0.60
N SER A 356 -25.78 4.40 -1.95
CA SER A 356 -26.54 5.34 -2.79
C SER A 356 -27.85 4.72 -3.35
N SER A 357 -28.02 3.42 -3.21
CA SER A 357 -29.24 2.64 -3.59
C SER A 357 -30.19 2.48 -2.41
#